data_a1d7505413d16307d51ddc0d295124be
#
_entry.id   a1d7505413d16307d51ddc0d295124be
#
_cell.length_a   1.000
_cell.length_b   1.000
_cell.length_c   1.000
_cell.angle_alpha   90.00
_cell.angle_beta   90.00
_cell.angle_gamma   90.00
#
_symmetry.space_group_name_H-M   'P 1'
#
loop_
_entity.id
_entity.type
_entity.pdbx_description
1 polymer ?
#
loop_
_entity_poly.entity_id
_entity_poly.type
_entity_poly.pdbx_seq_one_letter_code
_entity_poly.pdbx_strand_id
1 'polypeptide(L)'
;MTHNTKWILGCLGVLAFFVICGIVAVVVLVRVLDTPESKQEYAAKEAEGRELGKTLDQAGCMKEGLTRSKTMTRFEITRNVDNQAFVEGCLKSSRPTPGFCNGIPPFWKLQDSEWADKQCALAGQDSMRTGCVTVFEAKVSVCRD
;
A
#
# COMPACT_ATOMS: atom_id res chain seq x y z
N MET A 1 36.12 0.57 41.66
CA MET A 1 35.06 0.20 40.68
C MET A 1 35.03 -1.31 40.59
N THR A 2 33.95 -1.93 41.03
CA THR A 2 33.78 -3.39 41.06
C THR A 2 33.63 -3.94 39.63
N HIS A 3 34.06 -5.16 39.41
CA HIS A 3 34.04 -5.86 38.11
C HIS A 3 32.65 -5.81 37.43
N ASN A 4 31.58 -5.85 38.21
CA ASN A 4 30.19 -5.79 37.75
C ASN A 4 29.81 -4.42 37.11
N THR A 5 30.41 -3.31 37.58
CA THR A 5 30.09 -1.96 37.03
C THR A 5 30.63 -1.79 35.61
N LYS A 6 31.76 -2.43 35.30
CA LYS A 6 32.34 -2.38 33.92
C LYS A 6 31.50 -3.16 32.92
N TRP A 7 30.93 -4.28 33.34
CA TRP A 7 30.03 -5.10 32.50
C TRP A 7 28.71 -4.40 32.20
N ILE A 8 28.14 -3.78 33.20
CA ILE A 8 26.87 -3.01 33.04
C ILE A 8 27.06 -1.83 32.09
N LEU A 9 28.15 -1.07 32.21
CA LEU A 9 28.50 0.04 31.33
C LEU A 9 28.74 -0.44 29.87
N GLY A 10 29.37 -1.59 29.70
CA GLY A 10 29.57 -2.19 28.37
C GLY A 10 28.25 -2.58 27.70
N CYS A 11 27.36 -3.25 28.42
CA CYS A 11 26.04 -3.64 27.90
C CYS A 11 25.15 -2.44 27.56
N LEU A 12 25.18 -1.39 28.37
CA LEU A 12 24.47 -0.15 28.12
C LEU A 12 24.97 0.56 26.85
N GLY A 13 26.29 0.57 26.65
CA GLY A 13 26.90 1.15 25.44
C GLY A 13 26.49 0.41 24.16
N VAL A 14 26.47 -0.92 24.20
CA VAL A 14 26.02 -1.76 23.07
C VAL A 14 24.54 -1.53 22.77
N LEU A 15 23.69 -1.49 23.79
CA LEU A 15 22.26 -1.21 23.64
C LEU A 15 22.01 0.18 23.02
N ALA A 16 22.71 1.22 23.52
CA ALA A 16 22.60 2.57 22.98
C ALA A 16 23.03 2.63 21.51
N PHE A 17 24.09 1.91 21.14
CA PHE A 17 24.55 1.82 19.76
C PHE A 17 23.49 1.21 18.83
N PHE A 18 22.87 0.09 19.22
CA PHE A 18 21.80 -0.53 18.41
C PHE A 18 20.57 0.36 18.28
N VAL A 19 20.19 1.07 19.33
CA VAL A 19 19.06 2.04 19.27
C VAL A 19 19.37 3.16 18.29
N ILE A 20 20.57 3.74 18.35
CA ILE A 20 20.98 4.82 17.43
C ILE A 20 21.03 4.31 16.00
N CYS A 21 21.63 3.15 15.75
CA CYS A 21 21.65 2.55 14.41
C CYS A 21 20.25 2.26 13.89
N GLY A 22 19.34 1.77 14.74
CA GLY A 22 17.94 1.55 14.40
C GLY A 22 17.22 2.86 14.00
N ILE A 23 17.39 3.91 14.77
CA ILE A 23 16.80 5.23 14.46
C ILE A 23 17.34 5.78 13.14
N VAL A 24 18.67 5.72 12.94
CA VAL A 24 19.28 6.19 11.69
C VAL A 24 18.76 5.40 10.49
N ALA A 25 18.66 4.08 10.61
CA ALA A 25 18.14 3.22 9.54
C ALA A 25 16.68 3.59 9.20
N VAL A 26 15.83 3.82 10.20
CA VAL A 26 14.43 4.23 9.99
C VAL A 26 14.36 5.61 9.34
N VAL A 27 15.16 6.59 9.81
CA VAL A 27 15.18 7.94 9.21
C VAL A 27 15.64 7.91 7.77
N VAL A 28 16.68 7.12 7.45
CA VAL A 28 17.15 6.96 6.06
C VAL A 28 16.07 6.31 5.20
N LEU A 29 15.43 5.26 5.70
CA LEU A 29 14.36 4.57 4.97
C LEU A 29 13.19 5.51 4.66
N VAL A 30 12.72 6.27 5.65
CA VAL A 30 11.64 7.26 5.47
C VAL A 30 12.06 8.32 4.45
N ARG A 31 13.30 8.82 4.50
CA ARG A 31 13.80 9.82 3.54
C ARG A 31 13.89 9.29 2.12
N VAL A 32 14.24 8.02 1.94
CA VAL A 32 14.32 7.37 0.61
C VAL A 32 12.92 7.14 0.04
N LEU A 33 11.95 6.78 0.90
CA LEU A 33 10.57 6.52 0.47
C LEU A 33 9.74 7.81 0.24
N ASP A 34 10.10 8.92 0.91
CA ASP A 34 9.38 10.20 0.85
C ASP A 34 10.08 11.21 -0.08
N THR A 35 10.59 10.74 -1.22
CA THR A 35 11.22 11.63 -2.20
C THR A 35 10.16 12.44 -2.96
N PRO A 36 10.47 13.70 -3.34
CA PRO A 36 9.56 14.51 -4.16
C PRO A 36 9.25 13.84 -5.52
N GLU A 37 10.16 13.03 -6.03
CA GLU A 37 10.01 12.28 -7.27
C GLU A 37 8.93 11.19 -7.14
N SER A 38 8.94 10.41 -6.05
CA SER A 38 7.91 9.39 -5.81
C SER A 38 6.51 9.99 -5.65
N LYS A 39 6.41 11.18 -5.03
CA LYS A 39 5.14 11.91 -4.93
C LYS A 39 4.62 12.41 -6.27
N GLN A 40 5.52 12.88 -7.14
CA GLN A 40 5.15 13.31 -8.48
C GLN A 40 4.69 12.13 -9.35
N GLU A 41 5.38 10.98 -9.26
CA GLU A 41 5.00 9.77 -9.98
C GLU A 41 3.63 9.27 -9.52
N TYR A 42 3.40 9.19 -8.20
CA TYR A 42 2.10 8.84 -7.63
C TYR A 42 0.99 9.78 -8.14
N ALA A 43 1.21 11.10 -8.06
CA ALA A 43 0.25 12.10 -8.53
C ALA A 43 -0.02 11.99 -10.05
N ALA A 44 0.99 11.68 -10.85
CA ALA A 44 0.83 11.46 -12.28
C ALA A 44 -0.03 10.23 -12.57
N LYS A 45 0.17 9.13 -11.84
CA LYS A 45 -0.65 7.91 -11.96
C LYS A 45 -2.08 8.13 -11.49
N GLU A 46 -2.27 8.86 -10.40
CA GLU A 46 -3.61 9.25 -9.94
C GLU A 46 -4.32 10.11 -10.99
N ALA A 47 -3.63 11.05 -11.62
CA ALA A 47 -4.19 11.87 -12.70
C ALA A 47 -4.57 11.04 -13.93
N GLU A 48 -3.73 10.07 -14.35
CA GLU A 48 -4.05 9.11 -15.41
C GLU A 48 -5.35 8.36 -15.08
N GLY A 49 -5.45 7.86 -13.85
CA GLY A 49 -6.65 7.17 -13.36
C GLY A 49 -7.88 8.06 -13.41
N ARG A 50 -7.79 9.32 -12.97
CA ARG A 50 -8.90 10.28 -13.00
C ARG A 50 -9.44 10.52 -14.41
N GLU A 51 -8.58 10.61 -15.40
CA GLU A 51 -9.04 10.78 -16.79
C GLU A 51 -9.84 9.57 -17.28
N LEU A 52 -9.36 8.36 -17.01
CA LEU A 52 -10.10 7.15 -17.35
C LEU A 52 -11.42 7.04 -16.57
N GLY A 53 -11.42 7.41 -15.29
CA GLY A 53 -12.58 7.35 -14.41
C GLY A 53 -13.78 8.15 -14.94
N LYS A 54 -13.56 9.27 -15.66
CA LYS A 54 -14.63 10.05 -16.27
C LYS A 54 -15.49 9.24 -17.26
N THR A 55 -14.95 8.16 -17.80
CA THR A 55 -15.63 7.31 -18.80
C THR A 55 -16.20 6.02 -18.22
N LEU A 56 -15.77 5.64 -17.02
CA LEU A 56 -16.11 4.38 -16.35
C LEU A 56 -17.02 4.58 -15.14
N ASP A 57 -17.54 3.49 -14.64
CA ASP A 57 -18.07 3.37 -13.28
C ASP A 57 -17.01 2.74 -12.34
N GLN A 58 -17.31 2.69 -11.05
CA GLN A 58 -16.40 2.13 -10.05
C GLN A 58 -16.06 0.66 -10.32
N ALA A 59 -17.00 -0.13 -10.83
CA ALA A 59 -16.75 -1.53 -11.19
C ALA A 59 -15.78 -1.64 -12.37
N GLY A 60 -15.90 -0.76 -13.37
CA GLY A 60 -14.97 -0.65 -14.49
C GLY A 60 -13.55 -0.28 -14.06
N CYS A 61 -13.41 0.67 -13.13
CA CYS A 61 -12.11 1.04 -12.55
C CYS A 61 -11.44 -0.14 -11.84
N MET A 62 -12.20 -0.90 -11.04
CA MET A 62 -11.67 -2.10 -10.38
C MET A 62 -11.23 -3.15 -11.38
N LYS A 63 -12.03 -3.38 -12.43
CA LYS A 63 -11.69 -4.34 -13.50
C LYS A 63 -10.38 -3.96 -14.20
N GLU A 64 -10.18 -2.69 -14.50
CA GLU A 64 -8.95 -2.20 -15.12
C GLU A 64 -7.74 -2.38 -14.20
N GLY A 65 -7.85 -1.97 -12.93
CA GLY A 65 -6.80 -2.17 -11.93
C GLY A 65 -6.41 -3.64 -11.75
N LEU A 66 -7.41 -4.53 -11.69
CA LEU A 66 -7.20 -5.97 -11.61
C LEU A 66 -6.57 -6.55 -12.89
N THR A 67 -6.87 -5.99 -14.04
CA THR A 67 -6.24 -6.40 -15.31
C THR A 67 -4.76 -6.03 -15.33
N ARG A 68 -4.41 -4.84 -14.90
CA ARG A 68 -3.01 -4.38 -14.77
C ARG A 68 -2.24 -5.22 -13.75
N SER A 69 -2.87 -5.52 -12.60
CA SER A 69 -2.23 -6.29 -11.52
C SER A 69 -1.81 -7.71 -11.90
N LYS A 70 -2.45 -8.33 -12.91
CA LYS A 70 -2.10 -9.68 -13.39
C LYS A 70 -0.66 -9.78 -13.91
N THR A 71 -0.11 -8.69 -14.44
CA THR A 71 1.25 -8.63 -14.99
C THR A 71 2.29 -8.16 -13.99
N MET A 72 1.89 -7.91 -12.74
CA MET A 72 2.74 -7.42 -11.66
C MET A 72 2.90 -8.52 -10.62
N THR A 73 4.10 -8.71 -10.11
CA THR A 73 4.31 -9.56 -8.95
C THR A 73 4.09 -8.76 -7.67
N ARG A 74 3.76 -9.44 -6.57
CA ARG A 74 3.62 -8.80 -5.24
C ARG A 74 4.86 -8.02 -4.81
N PHE A 75 6.03 -8.41 -5.29
CA PHE A 75 7.32 -7.82 -4.90
C PHE A 75 7.74 -6.61 -5.75
N GLU A 76 7.03 -6.30 -6.82
CA GLU A 76 7.24 -5.09 -7.62
C GLU A 76 6.58 -3.89 -6.98
N ILE A 77 7.15 -3.43 -5.84
CA ILE A 77 6.53 -2.42 -4.97
C ILE A 77 6.14 -1.16 -5.74
N THR A 78 7.04 -0.59 -6.52
CA THR A 78 6.78 0.64 -7.29
C THR A 78 5.59 0.46 -8.23
N ARG A 79 5.58 -0.59 -9.05
CA ARG A 79 4.48 -0.85 -9.98
C ARG A 79 3.14 -1.08 -9.28
N ASN A 80 3.18 -1.72 -8.11
CA ASN A 80 1.97 -1.94 -7.31
C ASN A 80 1.44 -0.62 -6.72
N VAL A 81 2.31 0.26 -6.23
CA VAL A 81 1.95 1.59 -5.74
C VAL A 81 1.41 2.46 -6.88
N ASP A 82 2.01 2.42 -8.06
CA ASP A 82 1.53 3.12 -9.25
C ASP A 82 0.13 2.65 -9.66
N ASN A 83 -0.10 1.34 -9.65
CA ASN A 83 -1.42 0.79 -9.97
C ASN A 83 -2.46 1.16 -8.90
N GLN A 84 -2.07 1.20 -7.62
CA GLN A 84 -2.92 1.67 -6.54
C GLN A 84 -3.33 3.13 -6.78
N ALA A 85 -2.36 4.02 -7.03
CA ALA A 85 -2.61 5.43 -7.33
C ALA A 85 -3.56 5.61 -8.52
N PHE A 86 -3.32 4.87 -9.60
CA PHE A 86 -4.19 4.85 -10.76
C PHE A 86 -5.63 4.44 -10.42
N VAL A 87 -5.80 3.35 -9.67
CA VAL A 87 -7.13 2.86 -9.26
C VAL A 87 -7.84 3.86 -8.36
N GLU A 88 -7.15 4.48 -7.40
CA GLU A 88 -7.72 5.52 -6.54
C GLU A 88 -8.19 6.72 -7.35
N GLY A 89 -7.39 7.22 -8.28
CA GLY A 89 -7.76 8.31 -9.17
C GLY A 89 -8.98 7.97 -10.02
N CYS A 90 -9.02 6.76 -10.57
CA CYS A 90 -10.14 6.26 -11.35
C CYS A 90 -11.43 6.19 -10.52
N LEU A 91 -11.37 5.59 -9.34
CA LEU A 91 -12.52 5.44 -8.45
C LEU A 91 -13.08 6.79 -7.98
N LYS A 92 -12.23 7.76 -7.66
CA LYS A 92 -12.62 9.10 -7.19
C LYS A 92 -13.35 9.91 -8.27
N SER A 93 -13.11 9.63 -9.54
CA SER A 93 -13.68 10.38 -10.68
C SER A 93 -14.72 9.60 -11.48
N SER A 94 -14.95 8.34 -11.15
CA SER A 94 -15.90 7.48 -11.84
C SER A 94 -17.34 7.65 -11.36
N ARG A 95 -18.28 7.15 -12.18
CA ARG A 95 -19.69 7.10 -11.79
C ARG A 95 -19.88 6.13 -10.62
N PRO A 96 -20.64 6.53 -9.56
CA PRO A 96 -20.91 5.65 -8.44
C PRO A 96 -21.60 4.36 -8.85
N THR A 97 -21.19 3.25 -8.28
CA THR A 97 -21.85 1.94 -8.41
C THR A 97 -22.62 1.66 -7.12
N PRO A 98 -23.95 1.40 -7.17
CA PRO A 98 -24.72 1.07 -5.98
C PRO A 98 -24.10 -0.10 -5.20
N GLY A 99 -23.91 0.07 -3.89
CA GLY A 99 -23.36 -0.97 -3.02
C GLY A 99 -21.86 -1.23 -3.20
N PHE A 100 -21.14 -0.42 -3.96
CA PHE A 100 -19.71 -0.61 -4.22
C PHE A 100 -18.88 -0.77 -2.95
N CYS A 101 -19.18 0.03 -1.92
CA CYS A 101 -18.47 -0.01 -0.64
C CYS A 101 -19.02 -1.03 0.37
N ASN A 102 -20.04 -1.81 -0.03
CA ASN A 102 -20.57 -2.85 0.86
C ASN A 102 -19.55 -3.97 1.10
N GLY A 103 -19.54 -4.50 2.32
CA GLY A 103 -18.68 -5.64 2.69
C GLY A 103 -17.22 -5.29 2.98
N ILE A 104 -16.86 -3.99 2.99
CA ILE A 104 -15.55 -3.57 3.45
C ILE A 104 -15.50 -3.72 4.98
N PRO A 105 -14.53 -4.45 5.54
CA PRO A 105 -14.42 -4.63 6.98
C PRO A 105 -14.04 -3.32 7.68
N PRO A 106 -14.41 -3.14 8.95
CA PRO A 106 -13.98 -2.00 9.73
C PRO A 106 -12.46 -1.98 9.91
N PHE A 107 -11.89 -0.79 10.16
CA PHE A 107 -10.43 -0.53 10.18
C PHE A 107 -9.64 -1.54 11.02
N TRP A 108 -10.13 -1.88 12.21
CA TRP A 108 -9.46 -2.82 13.11
C TRP A 108 -9.45 -4.29 12.64
N LYS A 109 -10.27 -4.63 11.64
CA LYS A 109 -10.27 -5.96 10.98
C LYS A 109 -9.48 -6.00 9.67
N LEU A 110 -9.01 -4.84 9.18
CA LEU A 110 -8.22 -4.76 7.93
C LEU A 110 -6.74 -5.06 8.13
N GLN A 111 -6.26 -5.15 9.36
CA GLN A 111 -4.88 -5.55 9.65
C GLN A 111 -4.58 -6.99 9.22
N ASP A 112 -5.63 -7.80 9.05
CA ASP A 112 -5.49 -9.10 8.42
C ASP A 112 -5.64 -8.93 6.91
N SER A 113 -4.58 -9.13 6.15
CA SER A 113 -4.56 -9.18 4.67
C SER A 113 -5.59 -10.18 4.09
N GLU A 114 -6.17 -10.99 4.96
CA GLU A 114 -7.13 -12.05 4.67
C GLU A 114 -8.37 -11.56 3.86
N TRP A 115 -8.86 -10.32 4.13
CA TRP A 115 -9.99 -9.80 3.36
C TRP A 115 -9.59 -9.52 1.90
N ALA A 116 -8.47 -8.84 1.69
CA ALA A 116 -7.96 -8.54 0.35
C ALA A 116 -7.58 -9.82 -0.40
N ASP A 117 -6.97 -10.78 0.30
CA ASP A 117 -6.64 -12.09 -0.26
C ASP A 117 -7.90 -12.83 -0.74
N LYS A 118 -8.98 -12.83 0.04
CA LYS A 118 -10.28 -13.39 -0.34
C LYS A 118 -10.86 -12.67 -1.56
N GLN A 119 -10.78 -11.35 -1.61
CA GLN A 119 -11.26 -10.60 -2.77
C GLN A 119 -10.44 -10.92 -4.03
N CYS A 120 -9.12 -11.06 -3.90
CA CYS A 120 -8.26 -11.50 -5.00
C CYS A 120 -8.65 -12.89 -5.52
N ALA A 121 -8.87 -13.84 -4.62
CA ALA A 121 -9.31 -15.18 -4.98
C ALA A 121 -10.67 -15.17 -5.72
N LEU A 122 -11.64 -14.36 -5.26
CA LEU A 122 -12.93 -14.16 -5.93
C LEU A 122 -12.77 -13.51 -7.31
N ALA A 123 -11.75 -12.67 -7.50
CA ALA A 123 -11.40 -12.08 -8.79
C ALA A 123 -10.57 -13.03 -9.69
N GLY A 124 -10.33 -14.28 -9.26
CA GLY A 124 -9.54 -15.26 -10.00
C GLY A 124 -8.04 -14.95 -10.03
N GLN A 125 -7.53 -14.24 -9.02
CA GLN A 125 -6.11 -13.89 -8.89
C GLN A 125 -5.49 -14.47 -7.62
N ASP A 126 -4.22 -14.86 -7.72
CA ASP A 126 -3.42 -15.29 -6.58
C ASP A 126 -2.76 -14.06 -5.94
N SER A 127 -3.19 -13.70 -4.73
CA SER A 127 -2.68 -12.54 -3.99
C SER A 127 -1.18 -12.60 -3.66
N MET A 128 -0.61 -13.80 -3.62
CA MET A 128 0.82 -14.00 -3.39
C MET A 128 1.66 -13.79 -4.66
N ARG A 129 1.07 -13.96 -5.83
CA ARG A 129 1.75 -13.90 -7.14
C ARG A 129 1.47 -12.65 -7.93
N THR A 130 0.40 -11.93 -7.60
CA THR A 130 -0.03 -10.75 -8.35
C THR A 130 -0.10 -9.51 -7.46
N GLY A 131 -0.16 -8.33 -8.08
CA GLY A 131 -0.39 -7.04 -7.40
C GLY A 131 -1.85 -6.78 -7.00
N CYS A 132 -2.70 -7.82 -6.95
CA CYS A 132 -4.13 -7.69 -6.72
C CYS A 132 -4.49 -7.01 -5.39
N VAL A 133 -3.74 -7.25 -4.33
CA VAL A 133 -4.01 -6.73 -2.98
C VAL A 133 -4.09 -5.20 -2.99
N THR A 134 -3.17 -4.52 -3.66
CA THR A 134 -3.12 -3.05 -3.72
C THR A 134 -4.34 -2.44 -4.43
N VAL A 135 -4.96 -3.18 -5.36
CA VAL A 135 -6.21 -2.75 -6.01
C VAL A 135 -7.38 -2.72 -5.01
N PHE A 136 -7.45 -3.70 -4.12
CA PHE A 136 -8.47 -3.73 -3.07
C PHE A 136 -8.15 -2.74 -1.93
N GLU A 137 -6.89 -2.44 -1.65
CA GLU A 137 -6.48 -1.35 -0.76
C GLU A 137 -6.94 0.01 -1.29
N ALA A 138 -6.80 0.26 -2.61
CA ALA A 138 -7.33 1.47 -3.25
C ALA A 138 -8.86 1.58 -3.08
N LYS A 139 -9.60 0.48 -3.21
CA LYS A 139 -11.04 0.46 -2.93
C LYS A 139 -11.35 0.83 -1.49
N VAL A 140 -10.61 0.27 -0.54
CA VAL A 140 -10.77 0.56 0.89
C VAL A 140 -10.50 2.03 1.19
N SER A 141 -9.43 2.59 0.61
CA SER A 141 -9.10 4.02 0.74
C SER A 141 -10.27 4.89 0.33
N VAL A 142 -10.75 4.73 -0.90
CA VAL A 142 -11.83 5.55 -1.48
C VAL A 142 -13.18 5.39 -0.76
N CYS A 143 -13.47 4.23 -0.21
CA CYS A 143 -14.73 4.00 0.50
C CYS A 143 -14.74 4.52 1.95
N ARG A 144 -13.63 5.09 2.42
CA ARG A 144 -13.50 5.65 3.77
C ARG A 144 -13.35 7.15 3.81
N ASP A 145 -13.02 7.77 2.68
CA ASP A 145 -13.05 9.22 2.50
C ASP A 145 -14.51 9.72 2.43
#